data_e1c488aba6e45e0799b3113d1e685b5f
#
_entry.id   e1c488aba6e45e0799b3113d1e685b5f
#
_cell.length_a   1.000
_cell.length_b   1.000
_cell.length_c   1.000
_cell.angle_alpha   90.00
_cell.angle_beta   90.00
_cell.angle_gamma   90.00
#
_symmetry.space_group_name_H-M   'P 1'
#
loop_
_entity.id
_entity.type
_entity.pdbx_description
1 polymer ?
#
loop_
_entity_poly.entity_id
_entity_poly.type
_entity_poly.pdbx_seq_one_letter_code
_entity_poly.pdbx_strand_id
1 'polypeptide(L)'
;MPMKASCWGRSLLPILAFVAAAGCDKPGWKAQIAQAESPPQPIAFMHTVHVGIDSIPCAYCHYSANISEEAGIPPVGTCMGCHRFVQGTTDAFKTEIQKLMEFSADSTSIPWVRVHSVPSFVQFTHRPHIRAGVACATCHGDVGAMDQVTRVAPLTMGWCVTCHRDRGAPDDCATCHY
;
A
#
# COMPACT_ATOMS: atom_id res chain seq x y z
N MET A 1 33.33 78.97 -31.27
CA MET A 1 32.32 77.94 -31.60
C MET A 1 32.73 76.66 -30.90
N PRO A 2 32.01 76.17 -29.84
CA PRO A 2 32.42 75.00 -29.16
C PRO A 2 31.67 73.75 -29.65
N MET A 3 32.44 72.70 -29.89
CA MET A 3 31.96 71.38 -30.28
C MET A 3 31.36 70.65 -29.09
N LYS A 4 30.13 70.15 -29.22
CA LYS A 4 29.44 69.32 -28.25
C LYS A 4 29.90 67.86 -28.39
N ALA A 5 30.51 67.35 -27.34
CA ALA A 5 30.78 65.92 -27.20
C ALA A 5 29.53 65.20 -26.68
N SER A 6 28.96 64.25 -27.41
CA SER A 6 27.88 63.40 -26.98
C SER A 6 28.42 62.13 -26.30
N CYS A 7 28.21 62.00 -25.01
CA CYS A 7 28.46 60.75 -24.27
C CYS A 7 27.36 59.72 -24.59
N TRP A 8 27.75 58.63 -25.25
CA TRP A 8 26.92 57.43 -25.36
C TRP A 8 27.16 56.54 -24.14
N GLY A 9 26.18 56.55 -23.23
CA GLY A 9 26.15 55.59 -22.13
C GLY A 9 25.81 54.21 -22.61
N ARG A 10 26.77 53.29 -22.51
CA ARG A 10 26.54 51.87 -22.69
C ARG A 10 25.95 51.30 -21.42
N SER A 11 24.64 51.10 -21.37
CA SER A 11 23.97 50.34 -20.34
C SER A 11 24.36 48.86 -20.43
N LEU A 12 25.18 48.41 -19.50
CA LEU A 12 25.44 47.00 -19.25
C LEU A 12 24.27 46.44 -18.44
N LEU A 13 23.37 45.74 -19.11
CA LEU A 13 22.37 44.90 -18.42
C LEU A 13 23.07 43.67 -17.86
N PRO A 14 22.93 43.35 -16.57
CA PRO A 14 23.41 42.08 -16.06
C PRO A 14 22.52 40.95 -16.59
N ILE A 15 23.10 40.04 -17.35
CA ILE A 15 22.47 38.75 -17.70
C ILE A 15 22.42 37.95 -16.42
N LEU A 16 21.26 37.91 -15.77
CA LEU A 16 20.95 36.94 -14.73
C LEU A 16 20.86 35.56 -15.39
N ALA A 17 21.96 34.80 -15.31
CA ALA A 17 21.95 33.38 -15.63
C ALA A 17 21.07 32.66 -14.64
N PHE A 18 19.83 32.35 -15.03
CA PHE A 18 19.00 31.40 -14.34
C PHE A 18 19.66 30.04 -14.49
N VAL A 19 20.44 29.62 -13.49
CA VAL A 19 20.84 28.23 -13.34
C VAL A 19 19.57 27.46 -12.96
N ALA A 20 18.88 26.92 -13.96
CA ALA A 20 17.87 25.91 -13.70
C ALA A 20 18.58 24.73 -13.03
N ALA A 21 18.43 24.63 -11.70
CA ALA A 21 18.78 23.42 -10.98
C ALA A 21 17.88 22.32 -11.56
N ALA A 22 18.40 21.56 -12.50
CA ALA A 22 17.83 20.28 -12.89
C ALA A 22 17.93 19.40 -11.64
N GLY A 23 16.92 19.46 -10.78
CA GLY A 23 16.73 18.51 -9.74
C GLY A 23 16.69 17.13 -10.42
N CYS A 24 17.65 16.27 -10.10
CA CYS A 24 17.57 14.87 -10.45
C CYS A 24 16.36 14.30 -9.69
N ASP A 25 15.17 14.46 -10.26
CA ASP A 25 14.03 13.62 -9.91
C ASP A 25 14.40 12.21 -10.36
N LYS A 26 15.14 11.51 -9.49
CA LYS A 26 15.19 10.05 -9.59
C LYS A 26 13.72 9.62 -9.61
N PRO A 27 13.28 8.83 -10.61
CA PRO A 27 11.93 8.27 -10.58
C PRO A 27 11.80 7.56 -9.24
N GLY A 28 11.13 8.22 -8.32
CA GLY A 28 11.05 7.77 -6.94
C GLY A 28 10.37 6.40 -6.95
N TRP A 29 10.59 5.64 -5.90
CA TRP A 29 9.93 4.36 -5.60
C TRP A 29 8.44 4.33 -5.98
N LYS A 30 7.74 5.48 -6.03
CA LYS A 30 6.37 5.64 -6.54
C LYS A 30 6.19 5.18 -8.00
N ALA A 31 7.18 5.37 -8.86
CA ALA A 31 7.11 4.90 -10.25
C ALA A 31 7.26 3.37 -10.36
N GLN A 32 7.95 2.73 -9.41
CA GLN A 32 8.10 1.27 -9.37
C GLN A 32 6.85 0.57 -8.83
N ILE A 33 6.02 1.28 -8.06
CA ILE A 33 4.75 0.74 -7.53
C ILE A 33 3.63 0.82 -8.57
N ALA A 34 3.65 1.81 -9.45
CA ALA A 34 2.63 1.99 -10.50
C ALA A 34 2.48 0.77 -11.44
N GLN A 35 3.39 -0.21 -11.35
CA GLN A 35 3.35 -1.48 -12.07
C GLN A 35 3.05 -2.68 -11.16
N ALA A 36 2.65 -2.46 -9.91
CA ALA A 36 2.25 -3.56 -9.03
C ALA A 36 0.90 -4.09 -9.52
N GLU A 37 0.95 -5.10 -10.36
CA GLU A 37 -0.23 -5.82 -10.84
C GLU A 37 -0.99 -6.35 -9.63
N SER A 38 -2.27 -6.02 -9.58
CA SER A 38 -3.19 -6.68 -8.67
C SER A 38 -3.60 -7.98 -9.33
N PRO A 39 -3.19 -9.14 -8.81
CA PRO A 39 -3.55 -10.41 -9.44
C PRO A 39 -5.06 -10.65 -9.33
N PRO A 40 -5.68 -11.31 -10.33
CA PRO A 40 -7.08 -11.70 -10.22
C PRO A 40 -7.27 -12.63 -9.02
N GLN A 41 -8.37 -12.42 -8.31
CA GLN A 41 -8.71 -13.19 -7.13
C GLN A 41 -9.86 -14.16 -7.43
N PRO A 42 -9.95 -15.30 -6.73
CA PRO A 42 -11.05 -16.27 -6.91
C PRO A 42 -12.42 -15.67 -6.69
N ILE A 43 -12.53 -14.75 -5.74
CA ILE A 43 -13.71 -13.95 -5.45
C ILE A 43 -13.32 -12.48 -5.57
N ALA A 44 -14.10 -11.68 -6.27
CA ALA A 44 -13.92 -10.23 -6.37
C ALA A 44 -14.34 -9.55 -5.06
N PHE A 45 -13.53 -9.73 -4.00
CA PHE A 45 -13.78 -9.13 -2.70
C PHE A 45 -13.42 -7.65 -2.71
N MET A 46 -14.39 -6.80 -2.44
CA MET A 46 -14.22 -5.35 -2.47
C MET A 46 -14.07 -4.79 -1.05
N HIS A 47 -12.86 -4.29 -0.74
CA HIS A 47 -12.63 -3.60 0.53
C HIS A 47 -13.38 -2.27 0.60
N THR A 48 -13.65 -1.62 -0.53
CA THR A 48 -14.48 -0.40 -0.61
C THR A 48 -15.86 -0.59 -0.01
N VAL A 49 -16.46 -1.76 -0.17
CA VAL A 49 -17.76 -2.06 0.45
C VAL A 49 -17.58 -2.30 1.96
N HIS A 50 -16.77 -3.28 2.34
CA HIS A 50 -16.69 -3.74 3.73
C HIS A 50 -16.01 -2.73 4.67
N VAL A 51 -14.92 -2.11 4.22
CA VAL A 51 -14.15 -1.16 5.02
C VAL A 51 -14.60 0.27 4.74
N GLY A 52 -14.76 0.62 3.46
CA GLY A 52 -15.09 1.99 3.06
C GLY A 52 -16.52 2.38 3.40
N ILE A 53 -17.50 1.57 3.00
CA ILE A 53 -18.93 1.86 3.19
C ILE A 53 -19.40 1.35 4.56
N ASP A 54 -19.19 0.07 4.86
CA ASP A 54 -19.71 -0.58 6.06
C ASP A 54 -18.86 -0.32 7.30
N SER A 55 -17.70 0.34 7.13
CA SER A 55 -16.78 0.72 8.22
C SER A 55 -16.32 -0.45 9.09
N ILE A 56 -16.21 -1.67 8.53
CA ILE A 56 -15.70 -2.83 9.25
C ILE A 56 -14.20 -2.65 9.48
N PRO A 57 -13.72 -2.69 10.74
CA PRO A 57 -12.30 -2.47 11.02
C PRO A 57 -11.43 -3.61 10.50
N CYS A 58 -10.22 -3.28 10.03
CA CYS A 58 -9.25 -4.25 9.47
C CYS A 58 -9.05 -5.48 10.37
N ALA A 59 -8.92 -5.24 11.68
CA ALA A 59 -8.69 -6.30 12.68
C ALA A 59 -9.88 -7.23 12.89
N TYR A 60 -11.07 -6.93 12.39
CA TYR A 60 -12.21 -7.85 12.43
C TYR A 60 -11.94 -9.08 11.55
N CYS A 61 -11.41 -8.86 10.36
CA CYS A 61 -11.07 -9.93 9.41
C CYS A 61 -9.62 -10.41 9.59
N HIS A 62 -8.68 -9.48 9.79
CA HIS A 62 -7.25 -9.75 9.97
C HIS A 62 -6.86 -9.79 11.46
N TYR A 63 -7.64 -10.51 12.27
CA TYR A 63 -7.49 -10.55 13.73
C TYR A 63 -6.15 -11.14 14.20
N SER A 64 -5.53 -11.98 13.38
CA SER A 64 -4.23 -12.57 13.70
C SER A 64 -3.05 -11.60 13.62
N ALA A 65 -3.22 -10.45 12.99
CA ALA A 65 -2.16 -9.45 12.84
C ALA A 65 -1.56 -8.98 14.19
N ASN A 66 -2.36 -8.96 15.26
CA ASN A 66 -1.93 -8.55 16.60
C ASN A 66 -1.24 -9.66 17.40
N ILE A 67 -1.40 -10.92 17.03
CA ILE A 67 -1.01 -12.07 17.85
C ILE A 67 -0.06 -13.03 17.13
N SER A 68 -0.05 -13.03 15.80
CA SER A 68 0.74 -13.92 14.96
C SER A 68 1.78 -13.15 14.15
N GLU A 69 2.70 -13.87 13.52
CA GLU A 69 3.64 -13.32 12.55
C GLU A 69 2.90 -12.83 11.30
N GLU A 70 1.95 -13.60 10.82
CA GLU A 70 1.13 -13.24 9.67
C GLU A 70 -0.19 -12.59 10.12
N ALA A 71 -0.64 -11.59 9.36
CA ALA A 71 -1.96 -10.98 9.56
C ALA A 71 -3.10 -11.96 9.27
N GLY A 72 -2.82 -12.95 8.42
CA GLY A 72 -3.77 -13.96 8.01
C GLY A 72 -4.85 -13.44 7.06
N ILE A 73 -5.53 -14.38 6.44
CA ILE A 73 -6.77 -14.18 5.69
C ILE A 73 -7.88 -14.86 6.46
N PRO A 74 -9.04 -14.21 6.67
CA PRO A 74 -10.11 -14.80 7.46
C PRO A 74 -10.61 -16.10 6.82
N PRO A 75 -10.92 -17.13 7.63
CA PRO A 75 -11.53 -18.35 7.13
C PRO A 75 -12.94 -18.06 6.57
N VAL A 76 -13.43 -18.92 5.68
CA VAL A 76 -14.76 -18.83 5.08
C VAL A 76 -15.88 -18.61 6.13
N GLY A 77 -15.76 -19.25 7.29
CA GLY A 77 -16.71 -19.08 8.39
C GLY A 77 -16.88 -17.64 8.89
N THR A 78 -15.83 -16.81 8.82
CA THR A 78 -15.91 -15.38 9.15
C THR A 78 -16.83 -14.65 8.17
N CYS A 79 -16.69 -14.91 6.89
CA CYS A 79 -17.53 -14.36 5.83
C CYS A 79 -19.00 -14.82 6.01
N MET A 80 -19.18 -16.10 6.29
CA MET A 80 -20.50 -16.72 6.52
C MET A 80 -21.20 -16.22 7.79
N GLY A 81 -20.50 -15.53 8.68
CA GLY A 81 -21.13 -14.84 9.81
C GLY A 81 -22.23 -13.87 9.37
N CYS A 82 -21.98 -13.16 8.27
CA CYS A 82 -22.94 -12.22 7.68
C CYS A 82 -23.59 -12.76 6.39
N HIS A 83 -22.80 -13.35 5.48
CA HIS A 83 -23.27 -13.70 4.13
C HIS A 83 -24.25 -14.87 4.07
N ARG A 84 -24.55 -15.56 5.16
CA ARG A 84 -25.72 -16.44 5.24
C ARG A 84 -27.05 -15.67 5.14
N PHE A 85 -27.04 -14.36 5.42
CA PHE A 85 -28.22 -13.48 5.41
C PHE A 85 -28.08 -12.35 4.39
N VAL A 86 -26.87 -11.85 4.16
CA VAL A 86 -26.57 -10.75 3.24
C VAL A 86 -26.16 -11.32 1.89
N GLN A 87 -27.02 -11.16 0.89
CA GLN A 87 -26.85 -11.77 -0.44
C GLN A 87 -26.37 -10.78 -1.53
N GLY A 88 -26.05 -9.54 -1.16
CA GLY A 88 -25.71 -8.50 -2.13
C GLY A 88 -26.91 -7.86 -2.84
N THR A 89 -26.71 -6.64 -3.29
CA THR A 89 -27.77 -5.81 -3.88
C THR A 89 -27.81 -5.86 -5.42
N THR A 90 -26.70 -6.24 -6.06
CA THR A 90 -26.58 -6.35 -7.52
C THR A 90 -26.34 -7.79 -7.93
N ASP A 91 -26.60 -8.12 -9.20
CA ASP A 91 -26.37 -9.48 -9.71
C ASP A 91 -24.85 -9.83 -9.72
N ALA A 92 -24.00 -8.82 -9.93
CA ALA A 92 -22.53 -9.01 -9.81
C ALA A 92 -22.15 -9.43 -8.38
N PHE A 93 -22.65 -8.75 -7.37
CA PHE A 93 -22.37 -9.11 -5.97
C PHE A 93 -22.97 -10.46 -5.60
N LYS A 94 -24.18 -10.78 -6.06
CA LYS A 94 -24.78 -12.10 -5.84
C LYS A 94 -23.93 -13.22 -6.43
N THR A 95 -23.36 -13.00 -7.62
CA THR A 95 -22.47 -13.98 -8.26
C THR A 95 -21.21 -14.24 -7.42
N GLU A 96 -20.59 -13.21 -6.88
CA GLU A 96 -19.42 -13.37 -6.02
C GLU A 96 -19.74 -14.04 -4.67
N ILE A 97 -20.91 -13.70 -4.10
CA ILE A 97 -21.40 -14.35 -2.87
C ILE A 97 -21.76 -15.81 -3.14
N GLN A 98 -22.28 -16.16 -4.33
CA GLN A 98 -22.53 -17.55 -4.70
C GLN A 98 -21.23 -18.39 -4.70
N LYS A 99 -20.13 -17.85 -5.20
CA LYS A 99 -18.82 -18.53 -5.11
C LYS A 99 -18.41 -18.76 -3.65
N LEU A 100 -18.64 -17.78 -2.77
CA LEU A 100 -18.39 -17.93 -1.33
C LEU A 100 -19.25 -19.07 -0.74
N MET A 101 -20.52 -19.16 -1.13
CA MET A 101 -21.41 -20.24 -0.67
C MET A 101 -20.91 -21.62 -1.12
N GLU A 102 -20.37 -21.73 -2.34
CA GLU A 102 -19.77 -22.97 -2.86
C GLU A 102 -18.57 -23.39 -2.02
N PHE A 103 -17.60 -22.48 -1.73
CA PHE A 103 -16.48 -22.76 -0.83
C PHE A 103 -16.95 -23.19 0.57
N SER A 104 -18.04 -22.58 1.06
CA SER A 104 -18.61 -22.93 2.35
C SER A 104 -19.25 -24.34 2.34
N ALA A 105 -20.00 -24.67 1.29
CA ALA A 105 -20.65 -25.97 1.15
C ALA A 105 -19.63 -27.11 1.02
N ASP A 106 -18.57 -26.89 0.27
CA ASP A 106 -17.48 -27.85 0.04
C ASP A 106 -16.52 -27.94 1.24
N SER A 107 -16.69 -27.08 2.26
CA SER A 107 -15.77 -26.96 3.40
C SER A 107 -14.31 -26.73 2.97
N THR A 108 -14.10 -26.00 1.89
CA THR A 108 -12.78 -25.69 1.33
C THR A 108 -12.38 -24.23 1.60
N SER A 109 -11.08 -23.98 1.62
CA SER A 109 -10.55 -22.61 1.74
C SER A 109 -10.53 -21.93 0.39
N ILE A 110 -10.82 -20.62 0.36
CA ILE A 110 -10.67 -19.79 -0.85
C ILE A 110 -9.17 -19.69 -1.17
N PRO A 111 -8.71 -20.07 -2.39
CA PRO A 111 -7.30 -20.04 -2.77
C PRO A 111 -6.85 -18.62 -3.15
N TRP A 112 -6.85 -17.70 -2.20
CA TRP A 112 -6.46 -16.32 -2.42
C TRP A 112 -5.04 -16.19 -2.96
N VAL A 113 -4.85 -15.29 -3.91
CA VAL A 113 -3.54 -14.95 -4.45
C VAL A 113 -2.91 -13.85 -3.58
N ARG A 114 -1.71 -14.11 -3.07
CA ARG A 114 -0.99 -13.17 -2.20
C ARG A 114 -0.53 -11.93 -2.98
N VAL A 115 -0.95 -10.74 -2.52
CA VAL A 115 -0.56 -9.45 -3.10
C VAL A 115 0.70 -8.88 -2.44
N HIS A 116 0.80 -9.01 -1.13
CA HIS A 116 1.94 -8.53 -0.34
C HIS A 116 2.79 -9.72 0.10
N SER A 117 4.05 -9.70 -0.28
CA SER A 117 5.03 -10.71 0.12
C SER A 117 6.42 -10.09 0.26
N VAL A 118 7.20 -10.65 1.17
CA VAL A 118 8.63 -10.42 1.28
C VAL A 118 9.36 -11.72 0.93
N PRO A 119 10.65 -11.67 0.52
CA PRO A 119 11.44 -12.89 0.29
C PRO A 119 11.49 -13.79 1.53
N SER A 120 11.62 -15.10 1.33
CA SER A 120 11.58 -16.10 2.41
C SER A 120 12.69 -15.96 3.45
N PHE A 121 13.80 -15.30 3.09
CA PHE A 121 14.90 -15.00 4.00
C PHE A 121 14.70 -13.73 4.84
N VAL A 122 13.53 -13.10 4.73
CA VAL A 122 13.17 -11.90 5.52
C VAL A 122 12.19 -12.29 6.60
N GLN A 123 12.59 -12.09 7.85
CA GLN A 123 11.72 -12.21 9.02
C GLN A 123 10.89 -10.94 9.15
N PHE A 124 9.62 -11.02 8.79
CA PHE A 124 8.68 -9.93 9.00
C PHE A 124 7.51 -10.42 9.85
N THR A 125 7.19 -9.67 10.89
CA THR A 125 6.01 -9.94 11.72
C THR A 125 5.21 -8.66 11.93
N HIS A 126 3.89 -8.75 11.79
CA HIS A 126 2.99 -7.61 11.96
C HIS A 126 2.91 -7.14 13.42
N ARG A 127 2.97 -8.07 14.36
CA ARG A 127 2.74 -7.81 15.79
C ARG A 127 3.56 -6.65 16.38
N PRO A 128 4.91 -6.58 16.23
CA PRO A 128 5.69 -5.46 16.78
C PRO A 128 5.34 -4.13 16.10
N HIS A 129 5.06 -4.11 14.81
CA HIS A 129 4.69 -2.90 14.08
C HIS A 129 3.37 -2.33 14.56
N ILE A 130 2.36 -3.18 14.75
CA ILE A 130 1.05 -2.78 15.27
C ILE A 130 1.17 -2.29 16.72
N ARG A 131 1.94 -2.98 17.56
CA ARG A 131 2.21 -2.55 18.95
C ARG A 131 2.96 -1.23 19.03
N ALA A 132 3.81 -0.92 18.05
CA ALA A 132 4.48 0.37 17.92
C ALA A 132 3.57 1.47 17.33
N GLY A 133 2.28 1.21 17.13
CA GLY A 133 1.31 2.16 16.62
C GLY A 133 1.45 2.48 15.13
N VAL A 134 2.08 1.58 14.34
CA VAL A 134 2.16 1.75 12.89
C VAL A 134 0.79 1.42 12.29
N ALA A 135 0.18 2.42 11.63
CA ALA A 135 -1.11 2.22 10.98
C ALA A 135 -0.99 1.27 9.78
N CYS A 136 -1.99 0.44 9.55
CA CYS A 136 -2.04 -0.50 8.42
C CYS A 136 -1.81 0.20 7.07
N ALA A 137 -2.41 1.38 6.90
CA ALA A 137 -2.29 2.19 5.69
C ALA A 137 -0.86 2.66 5.39
N THR A 138 0.04 2.68 6.38
CA THR A 138 1.46 3.05 6.16
C THR A 138 2.14 2.12 5.15
N CYS A 139 1.79 0.83 5.17
CA CYS A 139 2.37 -0.20 4.29
C CYS A 139 1.38 -0.63 3.20
N HIS A 140 0.09 -0.69 3.53
CA HIS A 140 -0.95 -1.23 2.64
C HIS A 140 -1.70 -0.15 1.85
N GLY A 141 -1.49 1.15 2.16
CA GLY A 141 -2.27 2.24 1.58
C GLY A 141 -3.70 2.30 2.10
N ASP A 142 -4.52 3.10 1.47
CA ASP A 142 -5.95 3.19 1.80
C ASP A 142 -6.72 2.03 1.16
N VAL A 143 -6.63 0.86 1.79
CA VAL A 143 -7.31 -0.35 1.33
C VAL A 143 -8.82 -0.18 1.31
N GLY A 144 -9.38 0.66 2.19
CA GLY A 144 -10.81 0.98 2.21
C GLY A 144 -11.31 1.69 0.94
N ALA A 145 -10.41 2.24 0.14
CA ALA A 145 -10.70 2.82 -1.17
C ALA A 145 -10.34 1.90 -2.35
N MET A 146 -10.00 0.62 -2.09
CA MET A 146 -9.58 -0.33 -3.13
C MET A 146 -10.65 -1.38 -3.38
N ASP A 147 -11.17 -1.44 -4.61
CA ASP A 147 -12.00 -2.55 -5.06
C ASP A 147 -11.17 -3.84 -5.19
N GLN A 148 -9.97 -3.69 -5.72
CA GLN A 148 -8.98 -4.76 -5.82
C GLN A 148 -7.69 -4.28 -5.15
N VAL A 149 -7.18 -5.04 -4.19
CA VAL A 149 -5.99 -4.67 -3.43
C VAL A 149 -4.77 -4.64 -4.34
N THR A 150 -4.02 -3.54 -4.29
CA THR A 150 -2.75 -3.36 -4.97
C THR A 150 -1.64 -3.09 -3.97
N ARG A 151 -0.42 -3.46 -4.33
CA ARG A 151 0.75 -3.15 -3.51
C ARG A 151 1.18 -1.71 -3.73
N VAL A 152 1.10 -0.88 -2.68
CA VAL A 152 1.48 0.55 -2.73
C VAL A 152 2.86 0.83 -2.14
N ALA A 153 3.36 -0.04 -1.27
CA ALA A 153 4.70 0.09 -0.70
C ALA A 153 5.69 -0.82 -1.42
N PRO A 154 6.95 -0.39 -1.64
CA PRO A 154 7.93 -1.16 -2.40
C PRO A 154 8.38 -2.42 -1.67
N LEU A 155 8.26 -2.46 -0.34
CA LEU A 155 8.69 -3.56 0.55
C LEU A 155 10.15 -3.99 0.31
N THR A 156 11.01 -3.04 -0.08
CA THR A 156 12.44 -3.26 -0.23
C THR A 156 13.17 -3.06 1.09
N MET A 157 14.35 -3.69 1.24
CA MET A 157 15.20 -3.52 2.43
C MET A 157 15.43 -2.03 2.74
N GLY A 158 15.79 -1.21 1.74
CA GLY A 158 16.03 0.22 1.94
C GLY A 158 14.82 0.97 2.46
N TRP A 159 13.63 0.62 2.01
CA TRP A 159 12.38 1.22 2.48
C TRP A 159 12.12 0.88 3.96
N CYS A 160 12.30 -0.38 4.35
CA CYS A 160 12.14 -0.82 5.74
C CYS A 160 13.16 -0.15 6.66
N VAL A 161 14.46 -0.19 6.29
CA VAL A 161 15.57 0.39 7.07
C VAL A 161 15.41 1.90 7.25
N THR A 162 14.95 2.63 6.23
CA THR A 162 14.69 4.07 6.36
C THR A 162 13.66 4.35 7.44
N CYS A 163 12.53 3.65 7.43
CA CYS A 163 11.49 3.81 8.44
C CYS A 163 11.98 3.43 9.85
N HIS A 164 12.76 2.34 9.97
CA HIS A 164 13.34 1.91 11.24
C HIS A 164 14.28 2.97 11.83
N ARG A 165 15.15 3.55 11.02
CA ARG A 165 16.04 4.65 11.45
C ARG A 165 15.28 5.90 11.86
N ASP A 166 14.31 6.30 11.08
CA ASP A 166 13.47 7.48 11.37
C ASP A 166 12.69 7.33 12.69
N ARG A 167 12.38 6.08 13.08
CA ARG A 167 11.64 5.77 14.30
C ARG A 167 12.50 5.27 15.46
N GLY A 168 13.81 5.16 15.28
CA GLY A 168 14.73 4.58 16.28
C GLY A 168 14.44 3.12 16.58
N ALA A 169 13.92 2.37 15.61
CA ALA A 169 13.67 0.93 15.71
C ALA A 169 14.94 0.15 15.32
N PRO A 170 15.09 -1.12 15.76
CA PRO A 170 16.23 -1.96 15.40
C PRO A 170 16.39 -2.09 13.88
N ASP A 171 17.62 -1.84 13.37
CA ASP A 171 17.94 -1.88 11.93
C ASP A 171 19.16 -2.73 11.61
N ASP A 172 19.62 -3.55 12.57
CA ASP A 172 20.70 -4.52 12.35
C ASP A 172 20.25 -5.70 11.48
N CYS A 173 21.22 -6.37 10.86
CA CYS A 173 20.96 -7.44 9.89
C CYS A 173 20.12 -8.58 10.48
N ALA A 174 20.42 -9.00 11.72
CA ALA A 174 19.78 -10.13 12.37
C ALA A 174 18.32 -9.83 12.83
N THR A 175 17.93 -8.57 12.89
CA THR A 175 16.54 -8.19 13.18
C THR A 175 15.60 -8.63 12.06
N CYS A 176 16.09 -8.68 10.82
CA CYS A 176 15.27 -8.92 9.63
C CYS A 176 15.69 -10.16 8.82
N HIS A 177 16.89 -10.72 9.07
CA HIS A 177 17.43 -11.86 8.32
C HIS A 177 17.90 -12.96 9.25
N TYR A 178 17.73 -14.26 8.82
CA TYR A 178 18.35 -15.40 9.50
C TYR A 178 19.56 -15.90 8.76
#